data_70460c7ceb3638fc7242e54a87485158
#
_entry.id   70460c7ceb3638fc7242e54a87485158
#
_cell.length_a   1.000
_cell.length_b   1.000
_cell.length_c   1.000
_cell.angle_alpha   90.00
_cell.angle_beta   90.00
_cell.angle_gamma   90.00
#
_symmetry.space_group_name_H-M   'P 1'
#
loop_
_entity.id
_entity.type
_entity.pdbx_description
1 polymer ?
#
loop_
_entity_poly.entity_id
_entity_poly.type
_entity_poly.pdbx_seq_one_letter_code
_entity_poly.pdbx_strand_id
1 'polypeptide(L)'
;MQLNGWDHALKVTADGKGLVGHAGVILLRKAADMTGLTGQLSGALRQKGTSPLLDRGMVLASMAAAVALGATSMSDIALLAHLAPLLGTAPSGPTVRRALDLAGTPRALDRIARARAVARERAWSLIAAASSGFPWLAVAGKVLDGWVVIDMDATLVTAHSDKEGAAPAWKKGYGFHPLGAWCRNTRECLAMKLRPGNAGSNTFTDHEEVLSAALGQVPSRFRRKVLVRVDGAGASHDLIRHLLSLSSKRKTALFTTGWMITEADEDAIRMIPADAWKPGTRQDGTAENDKDVAEITGLLSRAENWPDGLRWIARRVKPSRRQARNLTAYEKQTGWRYSVTCTNIPDLGIAGVPGSHHPQFIDVLHREHAVVETAGVRTAKAMGLRGLPSKTWQVNCGWVIAANIAADLAAWTRLLGCHDDPELRDADPGTAPLPGLAPPRQARPTRPPAHPRHQPRLAMGRCVPDLLAAANRPVGTRMTSTNNPGNTKGGQPGAVGAGAHPVTPGTPAPHHQNQNGHEDQKRKPTQSVTGPRDA
;
A
#
# COMPACT_ATOMS: atom_id res chain seq x y z
N MET A 1 4.22 8.33 -24.78
CA MET A 1 4.53 7.14 -25.58
C MET A 1 3.27 6.83 -26.36
N GLN A 2 3.31 6.88 -27.69
CA GLN A 2 2.19 6.40 -28.50
C GLN A 2 2.05 4.90 -28.25
N LEU A 3 0.83 4.42 -28.08
CA LEU A 3 0.51 2.99 -28.14
C LEU A 3 0.88 2.55 -29.56
N ASN A 4 2.03 1.94 -29.74
CA ASN A 4 2.55 1.61 -31.08
C ASN A 4 1.85 0.38 -31.67
N GLY A 5 0.70 -0.04 -31.13
CA GLY A 5 0.00 -1.23 -31.61
C GLY A 5 0.83 -2.52 -31.59
N TRP A 6 1.93 -2.54 -30.81
CA TRP A 6 2.86 -3.68 -30.75
C TRP A 6 2.17 -4.99 -30.38
N ASP A 7 1.04 -4.88 -29.65
CA ASP A 7 0.22 -5.98 -29.17
C ASP A 7 -0.76 -6.51 -30.22
N HIS A 8 -1.08 -5.74 -31.27
CA HIS A 8 -2.02 -6.16 -32.32
C HIS A 8 -1.50 -7.34 -33.15
N ALA A 9 -0.18 -7.43 -33.32
CA ALA A 9 0.46 -8.54 -34.05
C ALA A 9 0.90 -9.71 -33.12
N LEU A 10 0.66 -9.57 -31.79
CA LEU A 10 1.10 -10.56 -30.84
C LEU A 10 0.06 -11.67 -30.71
N LYS A 11 0.44 -12.89 -31.08
CA LYS A 11 -0.35 -14.10 -30.85
C LYS A 11 0.34 -14.93 -29.77
N VAL A 12 -0.36 -15.15 -28.65
CA VAL A 12 0.09 -16.04 -27.58
C VAL A 12 -0.66 -17.36 -27.70
N THR A 13 0.07 -18.46 -27.85
CA THR A 13 -0.47 -19.81 -27.94
C THR A 13 0.10 -20.68 -26.82
N ALA A 14 -0.64 -21.68 -26.39
CA ALA A 14 -0.24 -22.66 -25.39
C ALA A 14 -0.02 -24.05 -26.01
N ASP A 15 0.44 -24.10 -27.29
CA ASP A 15 0.63 -25.33 -28.05
C ASP A 15 1.98 -26.00 -27.82
N GLY A 16 2.82 -25.43 -26.95
CA GLY A 16 4.15 -25.95 -26.63
C GLY A 16 5.22 -25.68 -27.69
N LYS A 17 4.90 -24.99 -28.79
CA LYS A 17 5.85 -24.61 -29.82
C LYS A 17 6.42 -23.23 -29.55
N GLY A 18 7.75 -23.06 -29.78
CA GLY A 18 8.39 -21.75 -29.61
C GLY A 18 8.29 -21.21 -28.18
N LEU A 19 8.49 -22.05 -27.17
CA LEU A 19 8.40 -21.64 -25.76
C LEU A 19 9.34 -20.47 -25.46
N VAL A 20 8.77 -19.38 -24.96
CA VAL A 20 9.52 -18.19 -24.53
C VAL A 20 9.51 -18.14 -23.01
N GLY A 21 10.70 -18.13 -22.41
CA GLY A 21 10.84 -17.89 -20.98
C GLY A 21 10.31 -16.52 -20.60
N HIS A 22 9.65 -16.43 -19.43
CA HIS A 22 9.13 -15.17 -18.92
C HIS A 22 8.04 -14.49 -19.81
N ALA A 23 7.29 -15.26 -20.59
CA ALA A 23 6.27 -14.74 -21.49
C ALA A 23 5.25 -13.82 -20.77
N GLY A 24 5.03 -14.03 -19.46
CA GLY A 24 4.14 -13.19 -18.65
C GLY A 24 4.56 -11.72 -18.49
N VAL A 25 5.80 -11.36 -18.87
CA VAL A 25 6.24 -9.94 -18.89
C VAL A 25 5.39 -9.08 -19.83
N ILE A 26 4.77 -9.68 -20.83
CA ILE A 26 3.83 -9.04 -21.74
C ILE A 26 2.70 -8.39 -20.96
N LEU A 27 2.19 -9.07 -19.93
CA LEU A 27 1.10 -8.56 -19.09
C LEU A 27 1.55 -7.35 -18.25
N LEU A 28 2.79 -7.39 -17.71
CA LEU A 28 3.37 -6.25 -16.98
C LEU A 28 3.55 -5.04 -17.91
N ARG A 29 4.07 -5.25 -19.12
CA ARG A 29 4.19 -4.19 -20.10
C ARG A 29 2.81 -3.61 -20.47
N LYS A 30 1.83 -4.48 -20.72
CA LYS A 30 0.47 -4.05 -21.03
C LYS A 30 -0.14 -3.22 -19.89
N ALA A 31 0.01 -3.66 -18.65
CA ALA A 31 -0.44 -2.89 -17.49
C ALA A 31 0.25 -1.51 -17.41
N ALA A 32 1.56 -1.42 -17.69
CA ALA A 32 2.29 -0.16 -17.74
C ALA A 32 1.79 0.77 -18.85
N ASP A 33 1.51 0.23 -20.03
CA ASP A 33 1.03 1.00 -21.18
C ASP A 33 -0.42 1.48 -20.96
N MET A 34 -1.32 0.60 -20.48
CA MET A 34 -2.72 0.94 -20.18
C MET A 34 -2.85 2.05 -19.14
N THR A 35 -1.99 2.04 -18.13
CA THR A 35 -1.96 3.03 -17.05
C THR A 35 -1.17 4.29 -17.43
N GLY A 36 -0.41 4.25 -18.52
CA GLY A 36 0.49 5.33 -18.94
C GLY A 36 1.74 5.46 -18.07
N LEU A 37 2.04 4.47 -17.21
CA LEU A 37 3.13 4.53 -16.23
C LEU A 37 4.48 4.84 -16.88
N THR A 38 4.83 4.15 -17.98
CA THR A 38 6.12 4.34 -18.65
C THR A 38 6.32 5.78 -19.10
N GLY A 39 5.31 6.38 -19.74
CA GLY A 39 5.35 7.79 -20.18
C GLY A 39 5.47 8.78 -19.01
N GLN A 40 4.76 8.52 -17.91
CA GLN A 40 4.84 9.33 -16.69
C GLN A 40 6.23 9.25 -16.06
N LEU A 41 6.87 8.06 -16.01
CA LEU A 41 8.22 7.88 -15.51
C LEU A 41 9.26 8.57 -16.41
N SER A 42 9.08 8.52 -17.73
CA SER A 42 9.93 9.23 -18.71
C SER A 42 9.89 10.73 -18.45
N GLY A 43 8.70 11.30 -18.25
CA GLY A 43 8.53 12.71 -17.85
C GLY A 43 9.19 13.04 -16.51
N ALA A 44 9.04 12.17 -15.52
CA ALA A 44 9.60 12.35 -14.17
C ALA A 44 11.14 12.35 -14.16
N LEU A 45 11.79 11.55 -15.01
CA LEU A 45 13.25 11.39 -15.05
C LEU A 45 13.93 12.21 -16.16
N ARG A 46 13.16 13.01 -16.90
CA ARG A 46 13.72 13.92 -17.89
C ARG A 46 14.60 14.97 -17.23
N GLN A 47 15.81 15.15 -17.77
CA GLN A 47 16.73 16.22 -17.38
C GLN A 47 16.89 17.19 -18.54
N LYS A 48 16.77 18.48 -18.27
CA LYS A 48 16.94 19.55 -19.27
C LYS A 48 18.37 19.49 -19.85
N GLY A 49 18.49 19.67 -21.17
CA GLY A 49 19.80 19.68 -21.85
C GLY A 49 20.46 18.31 -22.01
N THR A 50 19.76 17.19 -21.72
CA THR A 50 20.30 15.83 -21.93
C THR A 50 19.41 15.02 -22.87
N SER A 51 20.03 14.27 -23.79
CA SER A 51 19.37 13.32 -24.68
C SER A 51 20.03 11.94 -24.51
N PRO A 52 19.61 11.14 -23.51
CA PRO A 52 20.19 9.81 -23.32
C PRO A 52 19.77 8.88 -24.46
N LEU A 53 20.65 7.96 -24.86
CA LEU A 53 20.36 6.94 -25.87
C LEU A 53 19.15 6.08 -25.51
N LEU A 54 19.02 5.75 -24.21
CA LEU A 54 17.86 5.04 -23.68
C LEU A 54 17.12 5.96 -22.70
N ASP A 55 15.81 6.08 -22.88
CA ASP A 55 14.95 6.85 -21.96
C ASP A 55 15.03 6.29 -20.55
N ARG A 56 15.31 7.14 -19.57
CA ARG A 56 15.54 6.74 -18.17
C ARG A 56 14.29 6.20 -17.49
N GLY A 57 13.12 6.70 -17.85
CA GLY A 57 11.84 6.17 -17.36
C GLY A 57 11.56 4.78 -17.89
N MET A 58 11.88 4.52 -19.16
CA MET A 58 11.83 3.17 -19.73
C MET A 58 12.84 2.23 -19.05
N VAL A 59 14.06 2.69 -18.78
CA VAL A 59 15.05 1.89 -18.05
C VAL A 59 14.54 1.52 -16.66
N LEU A 60 13.93 2.46 -15.95
CA LEU A 60 13.34 2.21 -14.62
C LEU A 60 12.17 1.22 -14.70
N ALA A 61 11.27 1.38 -15.68
CA ALA A 61 10.16 0.46 -15.90
C ALA A 61 10.64 -0.95 -16.29
N SER A 62 11.68 -1.04 -17.12
CA SER A 62 12.30 -2.32 -17.49
C SER A 62 12.94 -3.00 -16.29
N MET A 63 13.63 -2.22 -15.41
CA MET A 63 14.19 -2.79 -14.19
C MET A 63 13.07 -3.28 -13.25
N ALA A 64 11.99 -2.54 -13.12
CA ALA A 64 10.82 -2.99 -12.35
C ALA A 64 10.22 -4.29 -12.91
N ALA A 65 10.11 -4.43 -14.23
CA ALA A 65 9.68 -5.67 -14.87
C ALA A 65 10.67 -6.82 -14.58
N ALA A 66 11.97 -6.59 -14.68
CA ALA A 66 12.98 -7.59 -14.33
C ALA A 66 12.88 -8.02 -12.85
N VAL A 67 12.66 -7.07 -11.94
CA VAL A 67 12.42 -7.34 -10.51
C VAL A 67 11.19 -8.20 -10.30
N ALA A 68 10.09 -7.92 -11.00
CA ALA A 68 8.88 -8.75 -10.95
C ALA A 68 9.12 -10.17 -11.48
N LEU A 69 10.10 -10.35 -12.37
CA LEU A 69 10.57 -11.66 -12.86
C LEU A 69 11.59 -12.33 -11.95
N GLY A 70 11.97 -11.69 -10.83
CA GLY A 70 12.88 -12.25 -9.83
C GLY A 70 14.31 -11.72 -9.91
N ALA A 71 14.59 -10.62 -10.61
CA ALA A 71 15.91 -9.97 -10.59
C ALA A 71 16.28 -9.53 -9.17
N THR A 72 17.50 -9.80 -8.77
CA THR A 72 18.06 -9.48 -7.45
C THR A 72 19.24 -8.52 -7.52
N SER A 73 19.74 -8.28 -8.73
CA SER A 73 20.84 -7.35 -9.01
C SER A 73 20.55 -6.50 -10.26
N MET A 74 21.31 -5.42 -10.41
CA MET A 74 21.20 -4.57 -11.60
C MET A 74 21.62 -5.28 -12.90
N SER A 75 22.50 -6.27 -12.80
CA SER A 75 22.95 -7.06 -13.96
C SER A 75 21.87 -8.02 -14.46
N ASP A 76 20.92 -8.39 -13.58
CA ASP A 76 19.82 -9.30 -13.94
C ASP A 76 18.83 -8.68 -14.93
N ILE A 77 18.99 -7.40 -15.28
CA ILE A 77 18.29 -6.78 -16.41
C ILE A 77 18.48 -7.57 -17.71
N ALA A 78 19.58 -8.32 -17.82
CA ALA A 78 19.86 -9.24 -18.91
C ALA A 78 18.77 -10.32 -19.11
N LEU A 79 17.96 -10.62 -18.08
CA LEU A 79 16.78 -11.48 -18.18
C LEU A 79 15.80 -11.02 -19.28
N LEU A 80 15.81 -9.73 -19.61
CA LEU A 80 14.93 -9.16 -20.63
C LEU A 80 15.53 -9.20 -22.04
N ALA A 81 16.80 -9.61 -22.22
CA ALA A 81 17.48 -9.52 -23.50
C ALA A 81 16.80 -10.35 -24.62
N HIS A 82 16.34 -11.56 -24.29
CA HIS A 82 15.61 -12.42 -25.23
C HIS A 82 14.20 -11.94 -25.55
N LEU A 83 13.68 -10.96 -24.79
CA LEU A 83 12.39 -10.33 -24.99
C LEU A 83 12.49 -8.99 -25.75
N ALA A 84 13.66 -8.71 -26.36
CA ALA A 84 13.90 -7.48 -27.11
C ALA A 84 12.83 -7.16 -28.17
N PRO A 85 12.26 -8.12 -28.91
CA PRO A 85 11.18 -7.84 -29.84
C PRO A 85 9.92 -7.22 -29.20
N LEU A 86 9.71 -7.49 -27.90
CA LEU A 86 8.56 -7.00 -27.13
C LEU A 86 8.88 -5.75 -26.30
N LEU A 87 10.03 -5.74 -25.65
CA LEU A 87 10.41 -4.72 -24.67
C LEU A 87 11.40 -3.68 -25.23
N GLY A 88 11.92 -3.91 -26.43
CA GLY A 88 13.03 -3.15 -26.97
C GLY A 88 14.38 -3.65 -26.40
N THR A 89 15.48 -3.02 -26.80
CA THR A 89 16.83 -3.38 -26.37
C THR A 89 16.95 -3.29 -24.84
N ALA A 90 17.37 -4.40 -24.20
CA ALA A 90 17.62 -4.41 -22.78
C ALA A 90 18.78 -3.46 -22.42
N PRO A 91 18.62 -2.59 -21.41
CA PRO A 91 19.70 -1.72 -20.98
C PRO A 91 20.83 -2.52 -20.32
N SER A 92 22.06 -2.00 -20.38
CA SER A 92 23.17 -2.60 -19.63
C SER A 92 23.09 -2.32 -18.13
N GLY A 93 23.71 -3.16 -17.30
CA GLY A 93 23.80 -2.95 -15.84
C GLY A 93 24.30 -1.55 -15.45
N PRO A 94 25.38 -1.03 -16.05
CA PRO A 94 25.81 0.36 -15.82
C PRO A 94 24.77 1.42 -16.18
N THR A 95 23.96 1.20 -17.23
CA THR A 95 22.85 2.10 -17.60
C THR A 95 21.74 2.05 -16.56
N VAL A 96 21.38 0.86 -16.06
CA VAL A 96 20.44 0.68 -14.95
C VAL A 96 20.95 1.39 -13.70
N ARG A 97 22.23 1.21 -13.34
CA ARG A 97 22.82 1.87 -12.18
C ARG A 97 22.67 3.39 -12.24
N ARG A 98 23.01 4.01 -13.40
CA ARG A 98 22.85 5.47 -13.59
C ARG A 98 21.38 5.91 -13.49
N ALA A 99 20.45 5.12 -14.00
CA ALA A 99 19.01 5.42 -13.90
C ALA A 99 18.50 5.33 -12.46
N LEU A 100 18.94 4.30 -11.71
CA LEU A 100 18.58 4.13 -10.29
C LEU A 100 19.22 5.22 -9.42
N ASP A 101 20.47 5.59 -9.69
CA ASP A 101 21.14 6.68 -8.98
C ASP A 101 20.39 8.00 -9.13
N LEU A 102 19.99 8.33 -10.36
CA LEU A 102 19.12 9.50 -10.60
C LEU A 102 17.77 9.38 -9.91
N ALA A 103 17.11 8.20 -10.01
CA ALA A 103 15.79 7.94 -9.44
C ALA A 103 15.80 8.04 -7.91
N GLY A 104 16.91 7.72 -7.26
CA GLY A 104 17.09 7.78 -5.80
C GLY A 104 17.32 9.19 -5.24
N THR A 105 17.47 10.21 -6.08
CA THR A 105 17.58 11.59 -5.58
C THR A 105 16.24 12.10 -5.01
N PRO A 106 16.23 12.91 -3.94
CA PRO A 106 14.98 13.39 -3.33
C PRO A 106 14.03 14.03 -4.33
N ARG A 107 14.53 14.89 -5.22
CA ARG A 107 13.72 15.55 -6.27
C ARG A 107 13.13 14.55 -7.28
N ALA A 108 13.86 13.49 -7.61
CA ALA A 108 13.35 12.47 -8.52
C ALA A 108 12.33 11.57 -7.83
N LEU A 109 12.54 11.20 -6.57
CA LEU A 109 11.59 10.44 -5.76
C LEU A 109 10.22 11.13 -5.74
N ASP A 110 10.17 12.45 -5.48
CA ASP A 110 8.92 13.23 -5.51
C ASP A 110 8.24 13.24 -6.88
N ARG A 111 9.03 13.37 -7.96
CA ARG A 111 8.48 13.35 -9.33
C ARG A 111 7.97 11.97 -9.71
N ILE A 112 8.68 10.91 -9.33
CA ILE A 112 8.26 9.52 -9.56
C ILE A 112 7.02 9.22 -8.73
N ALA A 113 6.92 9.71 -7.48
CA ALA A 113 5.73 9.55 -6.67
C ALA A 113 4.50 10.16 -7.35
N ARG A 114 4.60 11.37 -7.91
CA ARG A 114 3.52 11.99 -8.69
C ARG A 114 3.20 11.19 -9.97
N ALA A 115 4.20 10.71 -10.68
CA ALA A 115 4.04 9.87 -11.87
C ALA A 115 3.28 8.57 -11.55
N ARG A 116 3.64 7.91 -10.44
CA ARG A 116 2.94 6.71 -9.94
C ARG A 116 1.50 7.02 -9.55
N ALA A 117 1.24 8.15 -8.90
CA ALA A 117 -0.11 8.55 -8.50
C ALA A 117 -1.03 8.76 -9.72
N VAL A 118 -0.53 9.38 -10.80
CA VAL A 118 -1.29 9.55 -12.06
C VAL A 118 -1.58 8.19 -12.70
N ALA A 119 -0.59 7.30 -12.77
CA ALA A 119 -0.79 5.96 -13.31
C ALA A 119 -1.79 5.15 -12.46
N ARG A 120 -1.71 5.26 -11.13
CA ARG A 120 -2.63 4.60 -10.19
C ARG A 120 -4.06 5.13 -10.29
N GLU A 121 -4.25 6.43 -10.48
CA GLU A 121 -5.57 7.01 -10.75
C GLU A 121 -6.25 6.31 -11.93
N ARG A 122 -5.50 6.11 -13.02
CA ARG A 122 -5.99 5.40 -14.22
C ARG A 122 -6.20 3.91 -13.93
N ALA A 123 -5.25 3.25 -13.25
CA ALA A 123 -5.37 1.83 -12.89
C ALA A 123 -6.63 1.57 -12.06
N TRP A 124 -6.86 2.34 -10.99
CA TRP A 124 -8.04 2.17 -10.14
C TRP A 124 -9.34 2.52 -10.85
N SER A 125 -9.27 3.44 -11.83
CA SER A 125 -10.43 3.74 -12.68
C SER A 125 -10.81 2.55 -13.54
N LEU A 126 -9.82 1.87 -14.13
CA LEU A 126 -10.03 0.67 -14.94
C LEU A 126 -10.52 -0.51 -14.08
N ILE A 127 -9.91 -0.71 -12.90
CA ILE A 127 -10.32 -1.76 -11.95
C ILE A 127 -11.76 -1.55 -11.51
N ALA A 128 -12.14 -0.32 -11.14
CA ALA A 128 -13.52 -0.03 -10.72
C ALA A 128 -14.55 -0.16 -11.84
N ALA A 129 -14.12 -0.03 -13.10
CA ALA A 129 -14.98 -0.22 -14.28
C ALA A 129 -15.05 -1.67 -14.76
N ALA A 130 -14.19 -2.55 -14.25
CA ALA A 130 -14.24 -3.99 -14.54
C ALA A 130 -15.50 -4.63 -13.94
N SER A 131 -15.91 -5.78 -14.47
CA SER A 131 -17.11 -6.51 -14.01
C SER A 131 -17.06 -6.89 -12.54
N SER A 132 -15.86 -7.16 -11.98
CA SER A 132 -15.65 -7.45 -10.56
C SER A 132 -15.70 -6.21 -9.65
N GLY A 133 -15.66 -5.00 -10.22
CA GLY A 133 -15.60 -3.75 -9.48
C GLY A 133 -14.30 -3.55 -8.70
N PHE A 134 -14.28 -2.52 -7.84
CA PHE A 134 -13.13 -2.28 -6.95
C PHE A 134 -13.13 -3.30 -5.79
N PRO A 135 -11.97 -3.86 -5.40
CA PRO A 135 -11.88 -4.93 -4.40
C PRO A 135 -12.04 -4.38 -2.97
N TRP A 136 -13.27 -4.09 -2.56
CA TRP A 136 -13.54 -3.65 -1.20
C TRP A 136 -13.21 -4.75 -0.18
N LEU A 137 -12.63 -4.36 0.95
CA LEU A 137 -12.25 -5.29 1.99
C LEU A 137 -13.49 -5.81 2.72
N ALA A 138 -13.56 -7.12 2.96
CA ALA A 138 -14.52 -7.72 3.87
C ALA A 138 -13.85 -7.95 5.24
N VAL A 139 -14.56 -7.63 6.33
CA VAL A 139 -14.13 -7.82 7.72
C VAL A 139 -15.29 -8.38 8.52
N ALA A 140 -15.08 -9.48 9.23
CA ALA A 140 -16.13 -10.18 9.97
C ALA A 140 -17.41 -10.41 9.13
N GLY A 141 -17.24 -10.84 7.87
CA GLY A 141 -18.32 -11.08 6.91
C GLY A 141 -19.00 -9.81 6.36
N LYS A 142 -18.50 -8.60 6.67
CA LYS A 142 -19.09 -7.32 6.26
C LYS A 142 -18.16 -6.56 5.32
N VAL A 143 -18.70 -6.07 4.21
CA VAL A 143 -17.92 -5.31 3.22
C VAL A 143 -17.77 -3.84 3.67
N LEU A 144 -16.53 -3.35 3.66
CA LEU A 144 -16.18 -1.96 3.90
C LEU A 144 -16.29 -1.16 2.59
N ASP A 145 -17.51 -0.97 2.09
CA ASP A 145 -17.74 -0.27 0.83
C ASP A 145 -17.30 1.20 0.89
N GLY A 146 -16.49 1.59 -0.11
CA GLY A 146 -15.94 2.94 -0.21
C GLY A 146 -14.77 3.22 0.72
N TRP A 147 -14.29 2.25 1.53
CA TRP A 147 -13.17 2.42 2.45
C TRP A 147 -11.85 1.91 1.84
N VAL A 148 -10.87 2.80 1.75
CA VAL A 148 -9.48 2.42 1.45
C VAL A 148 -8.77 2.13 2.76
N VAL A 149 -8.28 0.90 2.89
CA VAL A 149 -7.54 0.45 4.07
C VAL A 149 -6.04 0.50 3.78
N ILE A 150 -5.31 1.22 4.63
CA ILE A 150 -3.86 1.39 4.54
C ILE A 150 -3.22 0.72 5.75
N ASP A 151 -2.36 -0.25 5.48
CA ASP A 151 -1.54 -0.91 6.49
C ASP A 151 -0.14 -0.32 6.49
N MET A 152 0.36 0.07 7.65
CA MET A 152 1.73 0.55 7.82
C MET A 152 2.53 -0.47 8.65
N ASP A 153 3.72 -0.81 8.18
CA ASP A 153 4.61 -1.74 8.88
C ASP A 153 6.07 -1.47 8.51
N ALA A 154 6.96 -1.83 9.40
CA ALA A 154 8.40 -1.78 9.19
C ALA A 154 8.98 -3.19 9.11
N THR A 155 9.94 -3.41 8.21
CA THR A 155 10.55 -4.72 8.05
C THR A 155 12.06 -4.66 8.04
N LEU A 156 12.71 -5.69 8.56
CA LEU A 156 14.16 -5.80 8.48
C LEU A 156 14.58 -6.37 7.13
N VAL A 157 15.60 -5.73 6.53
CA VAL A 157 16.28 -6.18 5.33
C VAL A 157 17.77 -6.38 5.67
N THR A 158 18.23 -7.63 5.65
CA THR A 158 19.61 -7.98 6.00
C THR A 158 20.57 -7.49 4.91
N ALA A 159 21.66 -6.85 5.33
CA ALA A 159 22.81 -6.56 4.47
C ALA A 159 23.91 -7.58 4.75
N HIS A 160 24.50 -8.12 3.68
CA HIS A 160 25.58 -9.11 3.75
C HIS A 160 26.97 -8.50 3.58
N SER A 161 27.05 -7.17 3.47
CA SER A 161 28.29 -6.40 3.34
C SER A 161 28.05 -4.97 3.84
N ASP A 162 29.12 -4.24 4.05
CA ASP A 162 29.04 -2.81 4.36
C ASP A 162 28.41 -2.07 3.20
N LYS A 163 27.30 -1.40 3.53
CA LYS A 163 26.54 -0.56 2.62
C LYS A 163 26.21 0.73 3.36
N GLU A 164 26.21 1.81 2.65
CA GLU A 164 25.82 3.10 3.19
C GLU A 164 24.42 3.03 3.83
N GLY A 165 24.31 3.43 5.10
CA GLY A 165 23.09 3.39 5.89
C GLY A 165 22.74 2.00 6.47
N ALA A 166 23.52 0.95 6.21
CA ALA A 166 23.37 -0.32 6.91
C ALA A 166 23.87 -0.18 8.36
N ALA A 167 23.10 -0.70 9.32
CA ALA A 167 23.42 -0.60 10.74
C ALA A 167 22.91 -1.83 11.51
N PRO A 168 23.43 -2.10 12.73
CA PRO A 168 22.90 -3.12 13.60
C PRO A 168 21.41 -2.86 13.90
N ALA A 169 20.58 -3.90 13.77
CA ALA A 169 19.16 -3.84 14.08
C ALA A 169 18.88 -4.43 15.47
N TRP A 170 17.83 -3.97 16.13
CA TRP A 170 17.44 -4.42 17.45
C TRP A 170 17.15 -5.94 17.55
N LYS A 171 16.80 -6.62 16.45
CA LYS A 171 16.66 -8.08 16.36
C LYS A 171 17.99 -8.84 16.14
N LYS A 172 19.13 -8.26 16.54
CA LYS A 172 20.47 -8.86 16.37
C LYS A 172 20.83 -9.17 14.91
N GLY A 173 20.34 -8.37 13.95
CA GLY A 173 20.71 -8.41 12.56
C GLY A 173 21.50 -7.16 12.18
N TYR A 174 22.08 -7.14 10.95
CA TYR A 174 22.74 -5.99 10.37
C TYR A 174 22.10 -5.67 9.02
N GLY A 175 21.74 -4.41 8.76
CA GLY A 175 21.13 -4.04 7.49
C GLY A 175 20.28 -2.77 7.55
N PHE A 176 19.04 -2.85 7.09
CA PHE A 176 18.12 -1.74 6.91
C PHE A 176 16.77 -2.04 7.57
N HIS A 177 16.04 -0.99 7.92
CA HIS A 177 14.71 -1.10 8.54
C HIS A 177 13.69 -0.21 7.80
N PRO A 178 13.39 -0.49 6.50
CA PRO A 178 12.42 0.31 5.75
C PRO A 178 11.04 0.28 6.40
N LEU A 179 10.35 1.42 6.34
CA LEU A 179 8.96 1.60 6.73
C LEU A 179 8.11 1.72 5.46
N GLY A 180 7.06 0.92 5.36
CA GLY A 180 6.16 0.91 4.21
C GLY A 180 4.70 1.16 4.57
N ALA A 181 3.92 1.57 3.58
CA ALA A 181 2.47 1.67 3.63
C ALA A 181 1.87 0.98 2.41
N TRP A 182 0.94 0.07 2.65
CA TRP A 182 0.31 -0.75 1.62
C TRP A 182 -1.20 -0.53 1.59
N CYS A 183 -1.78 -0.49 0.39
CA CYS A 183 -3.22 -0.57 0.22
C CYS A 183 -3.68 -2.02 0.40
N ARG A 184 -4.46 -2.30 1.44
CA ARG A 184 -4.98 -3.65 1.70
C ARG A 184 -5.97 -4.12 0.63
N ASN A 185 -6.74 -3.19 0.06
CA ASN A 185 -7.72 -3.49 -0.99
C ASN A 185 -7.06 -4.05 -2.25
N THR A 186 -6.04 -3.36 -2.76
CA THR A 186 -5.38 -3.69 -4.03
C THR A 186 -4.07 -4.45 -3.86
N ARG A 187 -3.53 -4.51 -2.64
CA ARG A 187 -2.23 -5.09 -2.27
C ARG A 187 -1.04 -4.38 -2.94
N GLU A 188 -1.20 -3.09 -3.29
CA GLU A 188 -0.14 -2.25 -3.82
C GLU A 188 0.71 -1.67 -2.69
N CYS A 189 1.98 -1.41 -2.96
CA CYS A 189 2.84 -0.62 -2.09
C CYS A 189 2.64 0.86 -2.43
N LEU A 190 1.93 1.59 -1.58
CA LEU A 190 1.66 3.02 -1.81
C LEU A 190 2.93 3.85 -1.60
N ALA A 191 3.63 3.65 -0.48
CA ALA A 191 4.85 4.36 -0.15
C ALA A 191 5.82 3.46 0.62
N MET A 192 7.11 3.72 0.49
CA MET A 192 8.14 3.07 1.29
C MET A 192 9.34 3.99 1.45
N LYS A 193 9.77 4.17 2.69
CA LYS A 193 10.97 4.91 3.07
C LYS A 193 12.07 3.93 3.47
N LEU A 194 13.20 3.97 2.76
CA LEU A 194 14.40 3.26 3.21
C LEU A 194 14.93 3.93 4.48
N ARG A 195 15.29 3.13 5.48
CA ARG A 195 15.82 3.63 6.76
C ARG A 195 17.02 2.78 7.19
N PRO A 196 17.97 3.36 7.96
CA PRO A 196 19.05 2.58 8.58
C PRO A 196 18.52 1.44 9.46
N GLY A 197 19.33 0.41 9.68
CA GLY A 197 18.94 -0.76 10.47
C GLY A 197 18.56 -0.46 11.92
N ASN A 198 19.17 0.59 12.48
CA ASN A 198 18.92 1.07 13.84
C ASN A 198 17.79 2.11 13.95
N ALA A 199 17.04 2.37 12.86
CA ALA A 199 15.90 3.28 12.89
C ALA A 199 14.85 2.82 13.91
N GLY A 200 14.35 3.74 14.72
CA GLY A 200 13.32 3.47 15.72
C GLY A 200 12.01 2.97 15.09
N SER A 201 11.31 2.11 15.81
CA SER A 201 10.02 1.59 15.36
C SER A 201 8.90 2.64 15.40
N ASN A 202 8.98 3.61 16.32
CA ASN A 202 7.95 4.63 16.62
C ASN A 202 8.38 6.05 16.29
N THR A 203 9.33 6.25 15.37
CA THR A 203 9.74 7.58 14.93
C THR A 203 8.58 8.27 14.20
N PHE A 204 7.91 9.22 14.86
CA PHE A 204 6.72 9.88 14.34
C PHE A 204 6.94 10.52 12.95
N THR A 205 8.04 11.25 12.77
CA THR A 205 8.35 11.92 11.49
C THR A 205 8.44 10.95 10.31
N ASP A 206 8.95 9.73 10.53
CA ASP A 206 9.00 8.70 9.49
C ASP A 206 7.59 8.18 9.15
N HIS A 207 6.75 7.99 10.18
CA HIS A 207 5.37 7.53 9.98
C HIS A 207 4.53 8.60 9.28
N GLU A 208 4.65 9.86 9.68
CA GLU A 208 3.98 10.99 9.05
C GLU A 208 4.37 11.14 7.57
N GLU A 209 5.67 11.08 7.26
CA GLU A 209 6.18 11.16 5.89
C GLU A 209 5.64 10.02 5.02
N VAL A 210 5.73 8.77 5.49
CA VAL A 210 5.27 7.60 4.75
C VAL A 210 3.75 7.61 4.58
N LEU A 211 2.99 7.98 5.62
CA LEU A 211 1.53 8.07 5.54
C LEU A 211 1.08 9.19 4.60
N SER A 212 1.71 10.36 4.68
CA SER A 212 1.43 11.48 3.77
C SER A 212 1.71 11.10 2.32
N ALA A 213 2.86 10.45 2.06
CA ALA A 213 3.19 9.94 0.73
C ALA A 213 2.19 8.88 0.27
N ALA A 214 1.76 7.96 1.13
CA ALA A 214 0.75 6.94 0.83
C ALA A 214 -0.62 7.55 0.50
N LEU A 215 -1.08 8.50 1.30
CA LEU A 215 -2.32 9.24 1.02
C LEU A 215 -2.24 10.01 -0.30
N GLY A 216 -1.06 10.53 -0.66
CA GLY A 216 -0.80 11.14 -1.96
C GLY A 216 -0.97 10.18 -3.12
N GLN A 217 -0.77 8.89 -2.91
CA GLN A 217 -0.95 7.83 -3.91
C GLN A 217 -2.41 7.41 -4.08
N VAL A 218 -3.26 7.59 -3.08
CA VAL A 218 -4.70 7.24 -3.19
C VAL A 218 -5.39 8.21 -4.11
N PRO A 219 -6.09 7.77 -5.18
CA PRO A 219 -6.84 8.65 -6.07
C PRO A 219 -7.90 9.48 -5.34
N SER A 220 -8.11 10.72 -5.77
CA SER A 220 -8.95 11.70 -5.06
C SER A 220 -10.37 11.20 -4.77
N ARG A 221 -10.98 10.49 -5.73
CA ARG A 221 -12.33 9.91 -5.59
C ARG A 221 -12.43 8.81 -4.53
N PHE A 222 -11.31 8.14 -4.19
CA PHE A 222 -11.24 7.08 -3.18
C PHE A 222 -10.75 7.60 -1.82
N ARG A 223 -10.39 8.88 -1.70
CA ARG A 223 -9.73 9.46 -0.53
C ARG A 223 -10.71 9.93 0.56
N ARG A 224 -12.02 9.77 0.31
CA ARG A 224 -13.06 10.26 1.25
C ARG A 224 -13.18 9.44 2.53
N LYS A 225 -12.96 8.14 2.45
CA LYS A 225 -13.04 7.20 3.56
C LYS A 225 -11.74 6.39 3.60
N VAL A 226 -10.92 6.65 4.59
CA VAL A 226 -9.62 5.99 4.76
C VAL A 226 -9.57 5.37 6.15
N LEU A 227 -9.08 4.14 6.24
CA LEU A 227 -8.80 3.45 7.49
C LEU A 227 -7.33 3.09 7.52
N VAL A 228 -6.60 3.55 8.55
CA VAL A 228 -5.18 3.28 8.74
C VAL A 228 -4.99 2.26 9.85
N ARG A 229 -4.18 1.24 9.60
CA ARG A 229 -3.82 0.25 10.62
C ARG A 229 -2.31 0.28 10.84
N VAL A 230 -1.92 0.30 12.10
CA VAL A 230 -0.52 0.33 12.53
C VAL A 230 -0.35 -0.64 13.69
N ASP A 231 0.77 -1.35 13.74
CA ASP A 231 1.09 -2.20 14.88
C ASP A 231 1.47 -1.36 16.13
N GLY A 232 1.54 -2.00 17.29
CA GLY A 232 1.86 -1.31 18.54
C GLY A 232 3.29 -0.76 18.59
N ALA A 233 4.19 -1.30 17.78
CA ALA A 233 5.56 -0.80 17.71
C ALA A 233 5.65 0.56 17.00
N GLY A 234 4.68 0.87 16.12
CA GLY A 234 4.57 2.17 15.45
C GLY A 234 3.71 3.19 16.21
N ALA A 235 2.90 2.75 17.19
CA ALA A 235 1.99 3.62 17.91
C ALA A 235 2.73 4.63 18.80
N SER A 236 2.41 5.92 18.62
CA SER A 236 2.86 7.02 19.47
C SER A 236 1.73 8.03 19.64
N HIS A 237 1.77 8.83 20.70
CA HIS A 237 0.77 9.89 20.91
C HIS A 237 0.71 10.86 19.73
N ASP A 238 1.87 11.21 19.16
CA ASP A 238 1.94 12.13 18.02
C ASP A 238 1.34 11.53 16.76
N LEU A 239 1.58 10.23 16.50
CA LEU A 239 0.95 9.55 15.39
C LEU A 239 -0.57 9.49 15.54
N ILE A 240 -1.07 9.20 16.74
CA ILE A 240 -2.52 9.18 17.01
C ILE A 240 -3.14 10.57 16.81
N ARG A 241 -2.52 11.63 17.34
CA ARG A 241 -2.97 13.02 17.09
C ARG A 241 -2.98 13.35 15.59
N HIS A 242 -1.94 12.94 14.88
CA HIS A 242 -1.88 13.11 13.43
C HIS A 242 -3.01 12.36 12.71
N LEU A 243 -3.26 11.09 13.05
CA LEU A 243 -4.34 10.29 12.47
C LEU A 243 -5.72 10.92 12.71
N LEU A 244 -5.97 11.42 13.91
CA LEU A 244 -7.21 12.16 14.23
C LEU A 244 -7.36 13.43 13.39
N SER A 245 -6.27 14.17 13.16
CA SER A 245 -6.26 15.40 12.36
C SER A 245 -6.55 15.19 10.88
N LEU A 246 -6.44 13.95 10.37
CA LEU A 246 -6.72 13.63 8.97
C LEU A 246 -8.22 13.70 8.61
N SER A 247 -9.10 13.68 9.60
CA SER A 247 -10.55 13.82 9.39
C SER A 247 -10.96 15.27 9.13
N SER A 248 -11.96 15.46 8.29
CA SER A 248 -12.56 16.76 7.98
C SER A 248 -14.03 16.60 7.60
N LYS A 249 -14.77 17.69 7.38
CA LYS A 249 -16.16 17.65 6.91
C LYS A 249 -16.39 16.80 5.65
N ARG A 250 -15.35 16.60 4.82
CA ARG A 250 -15.44 15.88 3.54
C ARG A 250 -14.66 14.56 3.51
N LYS A 251 -13.89 14.26 4.55
CA LYS A 251 -13.02 13.11 4.65
C LYS A 251 -13.14 12.49 6.03
N THR A 252 -13.42 11.20 6.09
CA THR A 252 -13.39 10.42 7.32
C THR A 252 -12.12 9.59 7.34
N ALA A 253 -11.30 9.78 8.36
CA ALA A 253 -10.12 8.98 8.62
C ALA A 253 -10.31 8.22 9.93
N LEU A 254 -10.33 6.90 9.84
CA LEU A 254 -10.37 6.00 10.98
C LEU A 254 -9.03 5.29 11.12
N PHE A 255 -8.74 4.80 12.31
CA PHE A 255 -7.56 3.98 12.53
C PHE A 255 -7.80 2.87 13.54
N THR A 256 -6.92 1.87 13.52
CA THR A 256 -6.72 0.92 14.61
C THR A 256 -5.23 0.73 14.86
N THR A 257 -4.86 0.67 16.13
CA THR A 257 -3.54 0.25 16.58
C THR A 257 -3.68 -0.64 17.80
N GLY A 258 -2.67 -1.46 18.15
CA GLY A 258 -2.81 -2.33 19.30
C GLY A 258 -1.47 -2.90 19.75
N TRP A 259 -1.38 -3.26 21.03
CA TRP A 259 -0.17 -3.74 21.69
C TRP A 259 -0.46 -4.81 22.74
N MET A 260 0.60 -5.45 23.19
CA MET A 260 0.55 -6.34 24.36
C MET A 260 0.33 -5.52 25.62
N ILE A 261 -0.35 -6.11 26.61
CA ILE A 261 -0.68 -5.43 27.86
C ILE A 261 0.55 -5.02 28.65
N THR A 262 0.39 -3.95 29.42
CA THR A 262 1.28 -3.46 30.46
C THR A 262 0.58 -3.59 31.83
N GLU A 263 1.28 -3.32 32.93
CA GLU A 263 0.68 -3.35 34.28
C GLU A 263 -0.56 -2.44 34.39
N ALA A 264 -0.53 -1.25 33.79
CA ALA A 264 -1.69 -0.34 33.78
C ALA A 264 -2.90 -0.93 33.05
N ASP A 265 -2.68 -1.78 32.03
CA ASP A 265 -3.77 -2.47 31.35
C ASP A 265 -4.32 -3.64 32.17
N GLU A 266 -3.47 -4.30 32.97
CA GLU A 266 -3.88 -5.39 33.84
C GLU A 266 -4.93 -4.94 34.86
N ASP A 267 -4.78 -3.75 35.43
CA ASP A 267 -5.74 -3.20 36.39
C ASP A 267 -7.10 -2.95 35.77
N ALA A 268 -7.13 -2.36 34.57
CA ALA A 268 -8.36 -2.18 33.81
C ALA A 268 -9.03 -3.52 33.46
N ILE A 269 -8.24 -4.51 33.06
CA ILE A 269 -8.74 -5.84 32.71
C ILE A 269 -9.31 -6.58 33.92
N ARG A 270 -8.75 -6.40 35.13
CA ARG A 270 -9.31 -6.97 36.37
C ARG A 270 -10.69 -6.44 36.72
N MET A 271 -11.00 -5.20 36.31
CA MET A 271 -12.31 -4.58 36.57
C MET A 271 -13.39 -5.05 35.60
N ILE A 272 -13.07 -5.79 34.53
CA ILE A 272 -14.06 -6.27 33.55
C ILE A 272 -14.90 -7.39 34.17
N PRO A 273 -16.23 -7.24 34.29
CA PRO A 273 -17.12 -8.32 34.72
C PRO A 273 -17.03 -9.52 33.79
N ALA A 274 -17.23 -10.71 34.32
CA ALA A 274 -17.11 -11.96 33.56
C ALA A 274 -18.08 -12.02 32.37
N ASP A 275 -19.27 -11.49 32.51
CA ASP A 275 -20.34 -11.43 31.49
C ASP A 275 -20.11 -10.33 30.43
N ALA A 276 -19.21 -9.37 30.68
CA ALA A 276 -18.82 -8.36 29.68
C ALA A 276 -17.88 -8.94 28.62
N TRP A 277 -17.19 -10.04 28.89
CA TRP A 277 -16.41 -10.76 27.90
C TRP A 277 -17.33 -11.50 26.92
N LYS A 278 -17.21 -11.16 25.63
CA LYS A 278 -17.98 -11.78 24.55
C LYS A 278 -17.06 -12.62 23.69
N PRO A 279 -17.53 -13.77 23.17
CA PRO A 279 -16.76 -14.58 22.23
C PRO A 279 -16.21 -13.74 21.08
N GLY A 280 -14.96 -14.01 20.70
CA GLY A 280 -14.35 -13.36 19.54
C GLY A 280 -15.05 -13.74 18.24
N THR A 281 -14.71 -13.06 17.16
CA THR A 281 -15.29 -13.28 15.82
C THR A 281 -14.20 -13.63 14.83
N ARG A 282 -14.47 -14.54 13.91
CA ARG A 282 -13.61 -14.85 12.77
C ARG A 282 -13.82 -13.87 11.63
N GLN A 283 -12.96 -13.96 10.61
CA GLN A 283 -13.01 -13.11 9.42
C GLN A 283 -14.32 -13.29 8.62
N ASP A 284 -14.91 -14.45 8.65
CA ASP A 284 -16.21 -14.75 8.02
C ASP A 284 -17.43 -14.28 8.84
N GLY A 285 -17.21 -13.75 10.06
CA GLY A 285 -18.26 -13.30 10.95
C GLY A 285 -18.77 -14.35 11.93
N THR A 286 -18.27 -15.59 11.89
CA THR A 286 -18.64 -16.65 12.84
C THR A 286 -17.95 -16.46 14.19
N ALA A 287 -18.57 -16.97 15.28
CA ALA A 287 -18.01 -16.90 16.62
C ALA A 287 -16.73 -17.75 16.76
N GLU A 288 -15.81 -17.32 17.60
CA GLU A 288 -14.55 -17.99 17.90
C GLU A 288 -14.41 -18.22 19.42
N ASN A 289 -14.53 -19.47 19.86
CA ASN A 289 -14.66 -19.80 21.29
C ASN A 289 -13.35 -19.76 22.10
N ASP A 290 -12.18 -19.74 21.43
CA ASP A 290 -10.87 -19.69 22.13
C ASP A 290 -10.38 -18.27 22.40
N LYS A 291 -11.24 -17.29 22.15
CA LYS A 291 -10.92 -15.87 22.23
C LYS A 291 -12.14 -15.10 22.68
N ASP A 292 -11.92 -14.16 23.58
CA ASP A 292 -12.97 -13.22 23.99
C ASP A 292 -12.45 -11.80 23.84
N VAL A 293 -13.40 -10.88 23.71
CA VAL A 293 -13.17 -9.44 23.65
C VAL A 293 -14.12 -8.69 24.58
N ALA A 294 -13.64 -7.59 25.13
CA ALA A 294 -14.42 -6.68 25.94
C ALA A 294 -13.99 -5.24 25.68
N GLU A 295 -14.89 -4.29 25.80
CA GLU A 295 -14.53 -2.88 25.78
C GLU A 295 -14.05 -2.44 27.16
N ILE A 296 -12.95 -1.69 27.19
CA ILE A 296 -12.33 -1.15 28.41
C ILE A 296 -12.21 0.37 28.37
N THR A 297 -12.94 1.01 27.47
CA THR A 297 -13.03 2.47 27.38
C THR A 297 -13.51 3.02 28.73
N GLY A 298 -12.78 4.00 29.27
CA GLY A 298 -13.07 4.56 30.61
C GLY A 298 -12.51 3.79 31.81
N LEU A 299 -11.95 2.58 31.60
CA LEU A 299 -11.29 1.81 32.68
C LEU A 299 -9.77 2.01 32.72
N LEU A 300 -9.18 2.55 31.65
CA LEU A 300 -7.72 2.71 31.51
C LEU A 300 -7.27 4.04 32.11
N SER A 301 -6.52 4.02 33.20
CA SER A 301 -5.95 5.22 33.84
C SER A 301 -5.02 6.00 32.89
N ARG A 302 -4.27 5.29 32.05
CA ARG A 302 -3.39 5.94 31.07
C ARG A 302 -4.13 6.65 29.94
N ALA A 303 -5.44 6.39 29.74
CA ALA A 303 -6.23 7.04 28.71
C ALA A 303 -6.29 8.56 28.89
N GLU A 304 -6.12 9.07 30.12
CA GLU A 304 -6.02 10.50 30.43
C GLU A 304 -4.90 11.23 29.67
N ASN A 305 -3.84 10.52 29.30
CA ASN A 305 -2.70 11.07 28.54
C ASN A 305 -2.86 10.94 27.02
N TRP A 306 -3.94 10.34 26.56
CA TRP A 306 -4.25 10.16 25.14
C TRP A 306 -5.33 11.15 24.69
N PRO A 307 -5.42 11.44 23.39
CA PRO A 307 -6.50 12.28 22.86
C PRO A 307 -7.89 11.73 23.19
N ASP A 308 -8.88 12.62 23.35
CA ASP A 308 -10.27 12.25 23.58
C ASP A 308 -10.89 11.50 22.37
N GLY A 309 -11.99 10.80 22.65
CA GLY A 309 -12.79 10.11 21.63
C GLY A 309 -12.16 8.79 21.14
N LEU A 310 -11.23 8.23 21.89
CA LEU A 310 -10.65 6.93 21.62
C LEU A 310 -11.42 5.83 22.35
N ARG A 311 -11.53 4.70 21.67
CA ARG A 311 -12.08 3.46 22.23
C ARG A 311 -10.97 2.43 22.41
N TRP A 312 -11.09 1.63 23.44
CA TRP A 312 -10.10 0.67 23.88
C TRP A 312 -10.75 -0.70 24.05
N ILE A 313 -10.24 -1.67 23.31
CA ILE A 313 -10.79 -3.02 23.26
C ILE A 313 -9.73 -3.99 23.81
N ALA A 314 -10.06 -4.66 24.91
CA ALA A 314 -9.27 -5.77 25.43
C ALA A 314 -9.65 -7.06 24.68
N ARG A 315 -8.64 -7.84 24.37
CA ARG A 315 -8.77 -9.17 23.80
C ARG A 315 -8.01 -10.16 24.66
N ARG A 316 -8.60 -11.31 24.93
CA ARG A 316 -7.93 -12.45 25.56
C ARG A 316 -7.99 -13.69 24.68
N VAL A 317 -6.92 -14.47 24.65
CA VAL A 317 -6.83 -15.70 23.87
C VAL A 317 -6.20 -16.81 24.68
N LYS A 318 -6.57 -18.06 24.45
CA LYS A 318 -5.87 -19.21 25.01
C LYS A 318 -4.46 -19.27 24.40
N PRO A 319 -3.39 -19.20 25.22
CA PRO A 319 -2.03 -19.16 24.70
C PRO A 319 -1.63 -20.50 24.09
N SER A 320 -0.94 -20.44 22.95
CA SER A 320 -0.27 -21.61 22.39
C SER A 320 0.92 -22.02 23.28
N ARG A 321 1.41 -23.26 23.15
CA ARG A 321 2.59 -23.76 23.89
C ARG A 321 3.81 -22.85 23.75
N ARG A 322 4.00 -22.23 22.58
CA ARG A 322 5.10 -21.27 22.33
C ARG A 322 4.88 -19.95 23.08
N GLN A 323 3.66 -19.45 23.09
CA GLN A 323 3.28 -18.18 23.73
C GLN A 323 3.31 -18.30 25.26
N ALA A 324 2.96 -19.48 25.81
CA ALA A 324 2.96 -19.74 27.25
C ALA A 324 4.31 -19.47 27.95
N ARG A 325 5.42 -19.54 27.19
CA ARG A 325 6.77 -19.27 27.73
C ARG A 325 7.01 -17.78 28.04
N ASN A 326 6.28 -16.88 27.40
CA ASN A 326 6.48 -15.43 27.46
C ASN A 326 5.29 -14.69 28.09
N LEU A 327 4.46 -15.38 28.87
CA LEU A 327 3.33 -14.78 29.58
C LEU A 327 3.81 -13.97 30.79
N THR A 328 3.14 -12.84 31.05
CA THR A 328 3.32 -12.06 32.29
C THR A 328 2.87 -12.90 33.51
N ALA A 329 3.15 -12.44 34.72
CA ALA A 329 2.68 -13.10 35.95
C ALA A 329 1.14 -13.15 35.95
N TYR A 330 0.48 -12.08 35.63
CA TYR A 330 -0.97 -11.98 35.53
C TYR A 330 -1.56 -12.93 34.48
N GLU A 331 -0.98 -12.98 33.27
CA GLU A 331 -1.41 -13.88 32.21
C GLU A 331 -1.27 -15.37 32.60
N LYS A 332 -0.22 -15.72 33.34
CA LYS A 332 -0.04 -17.08 33.92
C LYS A 332 -1.14 -17.40 34.93
N GLN A 333 -1.46 -16.44 35.82
CA GLN A 333 -2.49 -16.59 36.83
C GLN A 333 -3.87 -16.80 36.21
N THR A 334 -4.23 -16.01 35.18
CA THR A 334 -5.53 -16.07 34.54
C THR A 334 -5.65 -17.20 33.49
N GLY A 335 -4.53 -17.71 33.01
CA GLY A 335 -4.46 -18.69 31.92
C GLY A 335 -4.84 -18.13 30.55
N TRP A 336 -4.80 -16.81 30.39
CA TRP A 336 -5.10 -16.10 29.15
C TRP A 336 -3.93 -15.19 28.75
N ARG A 337 -3.77 -14.99 27.46
CA ARG A 337 -2.88 -13.98 26.90
C ARG A 337 -3.72 -12.79 26.44
N TYR A 338 -3.30 -11.58 26.80
CA TYR A 338 -4.06 -10.37 26.54
C TYR A 338 -3.37 -9.45 25.53
N SER A 339 -4.18 -8.64 24.85
CA SER A 339 -3.76 -7.51 24.02
C SER A 339 -4.84 -6.43 24.04
N VAL A 340 -4.44 -5.20 23.76
CA VAL A 340 -5.34 -4.04 23.71
C VAL A 340 -5.29 -3.44 22.32
N THR A 341 -6.45 -3.09 21.79
CA THR A 341 -6.61 -2.34 20.53
C THR A 341 -7.20 -0.96 20.85
N CYS A 342 -6.61 0.07 20.26
CA CYS A 342 -7.07 1.45 20.32
C CYS A 342 -7.61 1.89 18.96
N THR A 343 -8.70 2.63 18.93
CA THR A 343 -9.34 3.10 17.71
C THR A 343 -10.13 4.40 17.93
N ASN A 344 -10.39 5.16 16.86
CA ASN A 344 -11.34 6.27 16.82
C ASN A 344 -12.66 5.90 16.11
N ILE A 345 -12.93 4.62 15.91
CA ILE A 345 -14.25 4.19 15.40
C ILE A 345 -15.30 4.57 16.43
N PRO A 346 -16.31 5.39 16.08
CA PRO A 346 -17.28 5.89 17.04
C PRO A 346 -18.20 4.78 17.59
N ASP A 347 -18.89 5.05 18.69
CA ASP A 347 -19.84 4.10 19.30
C ASP A 347 -21.00 3.71 18.39
N LEU A 348 -21.30 4.52 17.38
CA LEU A 348 -22.25 4.19 16.33
C LEU A 348 -21.65 3.31 15.22
N GLY A 349 -20.34 3.06 15.27
CA GLY A 349 -19.62 2.27 14.28
C GLY A 349 -19.30 3.02 12.99
N ILE A 350 -18.93 2.25 11.98
CA ILE A 350 -18.58 2.75 10.65
C ILE A 350 -19.85 2.93 9.83
N ALA A 351 -20.08 4.13 9.31
CA ALA A 351 -21.25 4.46 8.51
C ALA A 351 -21.40 3.50 7.30
N GLY A 352 -22.56 2.86 7.19
CA GLY A 352 -22.87 1.87 6.17
C GLY A 352 -22.39 0.44 6.49
N VAL A 353 -21.81 0.20 7.68
CA VAL A 353 -21.34 -1.13 8.12
C VAL A 353 -22.01 -1.51 9.44
N PRO A 354 -23.22 -2.12 9.41
CA PRO A 354 -23.97 -2.45 10.62
C PRO A 354 -23.17 -3.38 11.56
N GLY A 355 -23.20 -3.06 12.88
CA GLY A 355 -22.50 -3.82 13.91
C GLY A 355 -20.98 -3.61 13.95
N SER A 356 -20.45 -2.65 13.21
CA SER A 356 -19.02 -2.29 13.25
C SER A 356 -18.61 -1.54 14.53
N HIS A 357 -19.57 -1.16 15.37
CA HIS A 357 -19.34 -0.60 16.70
C HIS A 357 -18.98 -1.68 17.74
N HIS A 358 -19.31 -2.94 17.49
CA HIS A 358 -19.03 -4.01 18.44
C HIS A 358 -17.54 -4.25 18.62
N PRO A 359 -17.06 -4.46 19.85
CA PRO A 359 -15.66 -4.80 20.14
C PRO A 359 -15.11 -5.95 19.28
N GLN A 360 -15.96 -6.96 18.99
CA GLN A 360 -15.60 -8.10 18.16
C GLN A 360 -15.21 -7.69 16.73
N PHE A 361 -15.97 -6.76 16.13
CA PHE A 361 -15.66 -6.26 14.79
C PHE A 361 -14.35 -5.47 14.77
N ILE A 362 -14.14 -4.61 15.78
CA ILE A 362 -12.93 -3.78 15.91
C ILE A 362 -11.71 -4.70 16.10
N ASP A 363 -11.82 -5.75 16.91
CA ASP A 363 -10.77 -6.75 17.09
C ASP A 363 -10.42 -7.46 15.78
N VAL A 364 -11.41 -7.93 15.02
CA VAL A 364 -11.16 -8.57 13.70
C VAL A 364 -10.52 -7.59 12.75
N LEU A 365 -11.03 -6.36 12.68
CA LEU A 365 -10.48 -5.31 11.81
C LEU A 365 -9.02 -5.04 12.11
N HIS A 366 -8.63 -4.95 13.39
CA HIS A 366 -7.24 -4.74 13.78
C HIS A 366 -6.38 -5.98 13.51
N ARG A 367 -6.85 -7.18 13.83
CA ARG A 367 -6.10 -8.43 13.59
C ARG A 367 -5.80 -8.69 12.11
N GLU A 368 -6.67 -8.23 11.22
CA GLU A 368 -6.42 -8.26 9.79
C GLU A 368 -5.17 -7.46 9.37
N HIS A 369 -4.67 -6.57 10.23
CA HIS A 369 -3.37 -5.92 10.01
C HIS A 369 -2.22 -6.94 9.87
N ALA A 370 -2.26 -8.06 10.56
CA ALA A 370 -1.23 -9.10 10.45
C ALA A 370 -1.06 -9.63 9.01
N VAL A 371 -2.07 -9.45 8.14
CA VAL A 371 -1.96 -9.78 6.71
C VAL A 371 -0.92 -8.92 5.99
N VAL A 372 -0.56 -7.74 6.54
CA VAL A 372 0.51 -6.91 5.96
C VAL A 372 1.85 -7.67 5.89
N GLU A 373 2.15 -8.51 6.87
CA GLU A 373 3.37 -9.33 6.85
C GLU A 373 3.39 -10.31 5.67
N THR A 374 2.24 -10.87 5.30
CA THR A 374 2.11 -11.84 4.21
C THR A 374 1.84 -11.18 2.86
N ALA A 375 0.84 -10.34 2.76
CA ALA A 375 0.44 -9.72 1.49
C ALA A 375 1.25 -8.46 1.14
N GLY A 376 1.75 -7.71 2.12
CA GLY A 376 2.55 -6.49 1.94
C GLY A 376 4.05 -6.77 1.94
N VAL A 377 4.58 -7.08 3.12
CA VAL A 377 6.03 -7.25 3.36
C VAL A 377 6.61 -8.42 2.58
N ARG A 378 5.95 -9.58 2.57
CA ARG A 378 6.43 -10.74 1.79
C ARG A 378 6.45 -10.44 0.30
N THR A 379 5.41 -9.79 -0.22
CA THR A 379 5.36 -9.33 -1.61
C THR A 379 6.49 -8.34 -1.90
N ALA A 380 6.69 -7.32 -1.07
CA ALA A 380 7.80 -6.37 -1.25
C ALA A 380 9.17 -7.09 -1.26
N LYS A 381 9.37 -8.05 -0.34
CA LYS A 381 10.60 -8.87 -0.32
C LYS A 381 10.73 -9.76 -1.56
N ALA A 382 9.66 -10.33 -2.07
CA ALA A 382 9.67 -11.09 -3.31
C ALA A 382 9.93 -10.19 -4.53
N MET A 383 9.45 -8.95 -4.49
CA MET A 383 9.66 -7.91 -5.51
C MET A 383 10.94 -7.08 -5.26
N GLY A 384 12.03 -7.71 -4.86
CA GLY A 384 13.36 -7.12 -4.83
C GLY A 384 13.79 -6.43 -3.53
N LEU A 385 12.92 -6.24 -2.55
CA LEU A 385 13.30 -5.57 -1.29
C LEU A 385 14.34 -6.36 -0.48
N ARG A 386 14.46 -7.68 -0.65
CA ARG A 386 15.48 -8.51 0.02
C ARG A 386 16.90 -8.16 -0.36
N GLY A 387 17.12 -7.74 -1.59
CA GLY A 387 18.43 -7.52 -2.17
C GLY A 387 18.63 -6.06 -2.50
N LEU A 388 18.98 -5.21 -1.56
CA LEU A 388 19.45 -3.86 -1.86
C LEU A 388 20.85 -3.99 -2.50
N PRO A 389 20.99 -3.88 -3.85
CA PRO A 389 22.15 -4.43 -4.56
C PRO A 389 23.37 -3.52 -4.54
N SER A 390 23.23 -2.24 -4.13
CA SER A 390 24.30 -1.25 -4.18
C SER A 390 24.97 -1.05 -2.82
N LYS A 391 26.25 -0.61 -2.85
CA LYS A 391 26.91 -0.03 -1.67
C LYS A 391 26.40 1.38 -1.37
N THR A 392 25.90 2.12 -2.35
CA THR A 392 25.45 3.50 -2.25
C THR A 392 24.00 3.59 -1.82
N TRP A 393 23.71 4.43 -0.84
CA TRP A 393 22.34 4.67 -0.34
C TRP A 393 21.39 5.15 -1.43
N GLN A 394 21.80 6.12 -2.22
CA GLN A 394 20.97 6.73 -3.27
C GLN A 394 20.51 5.70 -4.31
N VAL A 395 21.43 4.82 -4.77
CA VAL A 395 21.08 3.75 -5.72
C VAL A 395 20.12 2.75 -5.09
N ASN A 396 20.26 2.46 -3.79
CA ASN A 396 19.32 1.60 -3.06
C ASN A 396 17.94 2.25 -2.91
N CYS A 397 17.85 3.56 -2.72
CA CYS A 397 16.57 4.29 -2.79
C CYS A 397 15.91 4.14 -4.17
N GLY A 398 16.69 4.27 -5.25
CA GLY A 398 16.22 4.01 -6.61
C GLY A 398 15.76 2.57 -6.82
N TRP A 399 16.46 1.60 -6.23
CA TRP A 399 16.06 0.20 -6.25
C TRP A 399 14.74 -0.06 -5.52
N VAL A 400 14.54 0.55 -4.34
CA VAL A 400 13.26 0.46 -3.60
C VAL A 400 12.11 1.00 -4.45
N ILE A 401 12.33 2.09 -5.20
CA ILE A 401 11.30 2.59 -6.14
C ILE A 401 11.03 1.60 -7.27
N ALA A 402 12.06 0.99 -7.87
CA ALA A 402 11.86 -0.05 -8.88
C ALA A 402 11.09 -1.25 -8.33
N ALA A 403 11.40 -1.68 -7.10
CA ALA A 403 10.68 -2.73 -6.39
C ALA A 403 9.19 -2.37 -6.15
N ASN A 404 8.90 -1.14 -5.73
CA ASN A 404 7.53 -0.66 -5.55
C ASN A 404 6.75 -0.60 -6.87
N ILE A 405 7.39 -0.18 -7.96
CA ILE A 405 6.78 -0.19 -9.30
C ILE A 405 6.53 -1.63 -9.75
N ALA A 406 7.44 -2.56 -9.47
CA ALA A 406 7.23 -3.99 -9.74
C ALA A 406 5.99 -4.54 -9.02
N ALA A 407 5.81 -4.19 -7.75
CA ALA A 407 4.64 -4.56 -6.97
C ALA A 407 3.35 -3.93 -7.52
N ASP A 408 3.37 -2.66 -7.92
CA ASP A 408 2.25 -1.99 -8.57
C ASP A 408 1.84 -2.70 -9.86
N LEU A 409 2.81 -2.98 -10.74
CA LEU A 409 2.57 -3.68 -12.01
C LEU A 409 2.00 -5.08 -11.80
N ALA A 410 2.53 -5.83 -10.84
CA ALA A 410 2.03 -7.16 -10.49
C ALA A 410 0.58 -7.08 -9.96
N ALA A 411 0.27 -6.11 -9.10
CA ALA A 411 -1.08 -5.90 -8.58
C ALA A 411 -2.07 -5.51 -9.69
N TRP A 412 -1.70 -4.56 -10.57
CA TRP A 412 -2.54 -4.14 -11.68
C TRP A 412 -2.75 -5.25 -12.71
N THR A 413 -1.70 -6.00 -13.03
CA THR A 413 -1.83 -7.17 -13.92
C THR A 413 -2.84 -8.18 -13.36
N ARG A 414 -2.77 -8.48 -12.07
CA ARG A 414 -3.68 -9.40 -11.39
C ARG A 414 -5.11 -8.87 -11.38
N LEU A 415 -5.32 -7.61 -11.02
CA LEU A 415 -6.65 -7.01 -10.88
C LEU A 415 -7.32 -6.66 -12.22
N LEU A 416 -6.56 -6.43 -13.28
CA LEU A 416 -7.08 -6.08 -14.61
C LEU A 416 -7.12 -7.29 -15.56
N GLY A 417 -6.16 -8.21 -15.42
CA GLY A 417 -6.00 -9.32 -16.35
C GLY A 417 -6.51 -10.67 -15.85
N CYS A 418 -6.64 -10.82 -14.53
CA CYS A 418 -7.08 -12.07 -13.91
C CYS A 418 -8.32 -11.86 -13.03
N HIS A 419 -9.11 -10.83 -13.31
CA HIS A 419 -10.26 -10.43 -12.48
C HIS A 419 -11.40 -11.47 -12.46
N ASP A 420 -11.52 -12.29 -13.47
CA ASP A 420 -12.49 -13.36 -13.64
C ASP A 420 -12.04 -14.72 -13.07
N ASP A 421 -10.76 -14.84 -12.68
CA ASP A 421 -10.20 -16.04 -12.07
C ASP A 421 -9.84 -15.77 -10.60
N PRO A 422 -10.65 -16.20 -9.61
CA PRO A 422 -10.41 -15.93 -8.20
C PRO A 422 -9.07 -16.46 -7.69
N GLU A 423 -8.58 -17.61 -8.18
CA GLU A 423 -7.31 -18.19 -7.76
C GLU A 423 -6.12 -17.31 -8.20
N LEU A 424 -6.16 -16.82 -9.44
CA LEU A 424 -5.12 -15.92 -9.96
C LEU A 424 -5.26 -14.50 -9.38
N ARG A 425 -6.49 -13.99 -9.25
CA ARG A 425 -6.75 -12.67 -8.68
C ARG A 425 -6.27 -12.59 -7.24
N ASP A 426 -6.50 -13.64 -6.44
CA ASP A 426 -6.18 -13.65 -5.01
C ASP A 426 -4.83 -14.31 -4.69
N ALA A 427 -4.11 -14.81 -5.71
CA ALA A 427 -2.78 -15.40 -5.55
C ALA A 427 -1.81 -14.45 -4.81
N ASP A 428 -1.05 -15.02 -3.89
CA ASP A 428 0.01 -14.28 -3.19
C ASP A 428 1.28 -14.29 -4.07
N PRO A 429 1.75 -13.12 -4.53
CA PRO A 429 2.97 -13.02 -5.36
C PRO A 429 4.23 -13.57 -4.67
N GLY A 430 4.21 -13.65 -3.33
CA GLY A 430 5.33 -14.19 -2.55
C GLY A 430 5.39 -15.71 -2.50
N THR A 431 4.25 -16.39 -2.73
CA THR A 431 4.15 -17.85 -2.69
C THR A 431 3.87 -18.47 -4.06
N ALA A 432 3.12 -17.76 -4.88
CA ALA A 432 2.79 -18.17 -6.23
C ALA A 432 3.02 -16.97 -7.16
N PRO A 433 4.21 -16.85 -7.77
CA PRO A 433 4.40 -15.84 -8.81
C PRO A 433 3.33 -16.02 -9.87
N LEU A 434 2.81 -14.91 -10.40
CA LEU A 434 1.80 -14.93 -11.45
C LEU A 434 2.15 -16.01 -12.48
N PRO A 435 1.22 -16.93 -12.82
CA PRO A 435 1.46 -18.00 -13.78
C PRO A 435 2.05 -17.42 -15.07
N GLY A 436 3.18 -17.94 -15.51
CA GLY A 436 3.92 -17.42 -16.67
C GLY A 436 4.94 -16.32 -16.36
N LEU A 437 4.97 -15.74 -15.16
CA LEU A 437 6.08 -14.88 -14.71
C LEU A 437 7.20 -15.67 -14.04
N ALA A 438 6.93 -16.87 -13.51
CA ALA A 438 7.96 -17.71 -12.93
C ALA A 438 8.86 -18.31 -14.02
N PRO A 439 10.19 -18.36 -13.81
CA PRO A 439 11.05 -19.19 -14.63
C PRO A 439 10.61 -20.65 -14.48
N PRO A 440 10.71 -21.49 -15.52
CA PRO A 440 10.47 -22.90 -15.38
C PRO A 440 11.40 -23.42 -14.27
N ARG A 441 10.82 -23.84 -13.16
CA ARG A 441 11.60 -24.53 -12.11
C ARG A 441 12.17 -25.77 -12.75
N GLN A 442 13.49 -25.89 -12.84
CA GLN A 442 14.13 -27.16 -13.09
C GLN A 442 13.64 -28.13 -12.02
N ALA A 443 12.80 -29.05 -12.44
CA ALA A 443 12.39 -30.15 -11.60
C ALA A 443 13.65 -30.93 -11.23
N ARG A 444 14.04 -30.90 -9.95
CA ARG A 444 14.97 -31.89 -9.44
C ARG A 444 14.35 -33.25 -9.69
N PRO A 445 15.09 -34.24 -10.21
CA PRO A 445 14.54 -35.56 -10.44
C PRO A 445 14.20 -36.22 -9.11
N THR A 446 12.93 -36.11 -8.71
CA THR A 446 12.36 -36.98 -7.70
C THR A 446 11.64 -38.08 -8.45
N ARG A 447 11.84 -39.33 -7.99
CA ARG A 447 11.26 -40.57 -8.48
C ARG A 447 9.84 -40.39 -9.06
N PRO A 448 9.51 -40.96 -10.22
CA PRO A 448 8.21 -40.78 -10.85
C PRO A 448 7.08 -41.30 -9.96
N PRO A 449 6.02 -40.55 -9.72
CA PRO A 449 4.79 -41.11 -9.15
C PRO A 449 4.06 -41.86 -10.23
N ALA A 450 3.70 -43.11 -9.92
CA ALA A 450 2.81 -43.94 -10.72
C ALA A 450 1.38 -43.36 -10.63
N HIS A 451 1.00 -42.54 -11.58
CA HIS A 451 -0.33 -42.25 -12.11
C HIS A 451 -0.36 -40.88 -12.80
N PRO A 452 -1.00 -40.74 -13.99
CA PRO A 452 -1.10 -39.46 -14.68
C PRO A 452 -2.12 -38.57 -13.97
N ARG A 453 -1.63 -37.58 -13.22
CA ARG A 453 -2.47 -36.47 -12.76
C ARG A 453 -2.60 -35.45 -13.89
N HIS A 454 -3.84 -35.05 -14.16
CA HIS A 454 -4.20 -33.98 -15.08
C HIS A 454 -3.23 -32.79 -14.91
N GLN A 455 -2.53 -32.44 -15.99
CA GLN A 455 -1.77 -31.19 -16.06
C GLN A 455 -2.78 -30.04 -16.02
N PRO A 456 -2.61 -29.05 -15.12
CA PRO A 456 -3.44 -27.87 -15.18
C PRO A 456 -3.14 -27.15 -16.50
N ARG A 457 -4.16 -26.99 -17.34
CA ARG A 457 -4.11 -26.10 -18.52
C ARG A 457 -3.70 -24.72 -18.03
N LEU A 458 -2.60 -24.21 -18.57
CA LEU A 458 -2.07 -22.89 -18.25
C LEU A 458 -3.17 -21.83 -18.44
N ALA A 459 -3.58 -21.21 -17.34
CA ALA A 459 -4.63 -20.18 -17.27
C ALA A 459 -4.32 -18.90 -18.09
N MET A 460 -3.12 -18.79 -18.67
CA MET A 460 -2.70 -17.64 -19.49
C MET A 460 -3.56 -17.38 -20.73
N GLY A 461 -4.25 -18.39 -21.26
CA GLY A 461 -5.12 -18.22 -22.44
C GLY A 461 -6.33 -17.31 -22.22
N ARG A 462 -6.73 -17.05 -20.97
CA ARG A 462 -7.88 -16.20 -20.62
C ARG A 462 -7.49 -14.79 -20.20
N CYS A 463 -6.39 -14.62 -19.44
CA CYS A 463 -5.97 -13.30 -18.95
C CYS A 463 -5.49 -12.33 -20.04
N VAL A 464 -4.96 -12.82 -21.16
CA VAL A 464 -4.45 -11.97 -22.25
C VAL A 464 -5.56 -11.30 -23.05
N PRO A 465 -6.66 -12.00 -23.45
CA PRO A 465 -7.77 -11.38 -24.18
C PRO A 465 -8.44 -10.26 -23.38
N ASP A 466 -8.61 -10.39 -22.07
CA ASP A 466 -9.32 -9.41 -21.25
C ASP A 466 -8.51 -8.15 -21.00
N LEU A 467 -7.20 -8.26 -20.81
CA LEU A 467 -6.31 -7.10 -20.82
C LEU A 467 -6.29 -6.39 -22.17
N LEU A 468 -6.35 -7.14 -23.27
CA LEU A 468 -6.45 -6.59 -24.62
C LEU A 468 -7.80 -5.91 -24.85
N ALA A 469 -8.91 -6.51 -24.39
CA ALA A 469 -10.25 -5.96 -24.50
C ALA A 469 -10.44 -4.69 -23.66
N ALA A 470 -9.91 -4.66 -22.43
CA ALA A 470 -9.95 -3.49 -21.56
C ALA A 470 -9.18 -2.28 -22.13
N ALA A 471 -8.08 -2.54 -22.87
CA ALA A 471 -7.28 -1.48 -23.51
C ALA A 471 -7.98 -0.79 -24.67
N ASN A 472 -8.89 -1.48 -25.34
CA ASN A 472 -9.58 -0.98 -26.54
C ASN A 472 -10.90 -0.27 -26.22
N ARG A 473 -11.30 -0.14 -24.95
CA ARG A 473 -12.49 0.65 -24.58
C ARG A 473 -12.18 2.14 -24.68
N PRO A 474 -12.98 2.92 -25.45
CA PRO A 474 -12.78 4.35 -25.55
C PRO A 474 -13.04 5.02 -24.20
N VAL A 475 -12.09 5.81 -23.74
CA VAL A 475 -12.22 6.67 -22.56
C VAL A 475 -13.12 7.83 -22.95
N GLY A 476 -14.41 7.75 -22.67
CA GLY A 476 -15.28 8.88 -22.91
C GLY A 476 -16.73 8.55 -23.26
N THR A 477 -17.37 7.61 -22.58
CA THR A 477 -18.84 7.59 -22.60
C THR A 477 -19.35 8.17 -21.29
N ARG A 478 -19.88 9.40 -21.37
CA ARG A 478 -20.69 10.00 -20.29
C ARG A 478 -21.73 8.99 -19.84
N MET A 479 -21.81 8.72 -18.56
CA MET A 479 -22.97 8.07 -17.96
C MET A 479 -24.17 8.99 -18.17
N THR A 480 -25.01 8.68 -19.14
CA THR A 480 -26.38 9.18 -19.18
C THR A 480 -27.17 8.39 -18.14
N SER A 481 -27.73 9.12 -17.20
CA SER A 481 -28.66 8.56 -16.20
C SER A 481 -29.81 7.88 -16.94
N THR A 482 -30.06 6.62 -16.66
CA THR A 482 -31.25 5.91 -17.06
C THR A 482 -32.44 6.46 -16.30
N ASN A 483 -33.29 7.20 -17.04
CA ASN A 483 -34.62 7.58 -16.63
C ASN A 483 -35.50 6.35 -16.40
N ASN A 484 -36.22 6.39 -15.30
CA ASN A 484 -37.35 5.54 -14.96
C ASN A 484 -38.53 5.84 -15.90
N PRO A 485 -39.20 4.88 -16.52
CA PRO A 485 -40.37 5.13 -17.32
C PRO A 485 -41.65 4.98 -16.48
N GLY A 486 -42.45 6.04 -16.45
CA GLY A 486 -43.83 5.94 -15.99
C GLY A 486 -44.49 7.25 -15.58
N ASN A 487 -45.04 8.02 -16.45
CA ASN A 487 -46.48 8.30 -16.48
C ASN A 487 -46.88 9.30 -17.59
N THR A 488 -47.74 8.87 -18.44
CA THR A 488 -48.44 9.63 -19.46
C THR A 488 -49.51 10.54 -18.87
N LYS A 489 -49.58 11.84 -19.31
CA LYS A 489 -50.81 12.49 -19.78
C LYS A 489 -50.58 14.00 -20.07
N GLY A 490 -50.73 14.41 -21.27
CA GLY A 490 -51.62 15.36 -21.90
C GLY A 490 -51.45 16.85 -21.54
N GLY A 491 -51.27 17.71 -22.58
CA GLY A 491 -51.63 19.11 -22.54
C GLY A 491 -50.61 20.06 -23.17
N GLN A 492 -50.79 20.40 -24.42
CA GLN A 492 -50.20 21.56 -25.12
C GLN A 492 -51.13 22.78 -24.93
N PRO A 493 -50.79 23.99 -25.49
CA PRO A 493 -49.60 24.84 -25.46
C PRO A 493 -49.93 26.30 -25.07
N GLY A 494 -48.95 27.15 -24.88
CA GLY A 494 -49.14 28.60 -24.71
C GLY A 494 -47.84 29.39 -24.76
N ALA A 495 -47.75 30.24 -25.74
CA ALA A 495 -46.60 31.04 -26.20
C ALA A 495 -46.48 32.40 -25.44
N VAL A 496 -45.36 33.12 -25.83
CA VAL A 496 -45.09 34.59 -25.67
C VAL A 496 -44.39 34.95 -24.33
N GLY A 497 -43.24 35.63 -24.27
CA GLY A 497 -42.65 36.70 -25.00
C GLY A 497 -41.39 37.22 -24.29
N ALA A 498 -40.47 37.61 -25.05
CA ALA A 498 -39.49 38.68 -25.06
C ALA A 498 -39.09 39.47 -23.81
N GLY A 499 -37.78 39.78 -23.72
CA GLY A 499 -37.29 41.02 -23.08
C GLY A 499 -35.88 40.98 -22.51
N ALA A 500 -34.88 41.24 -23.34
CA ALA A 500 -33.78 42.21 -23.27
C ALA A 500 -32.93 42.42 -21.99
N HIS A 501 -31.65 42.21 -22.18
CA HIS A 501 -30.38 42.83 -21.81
C HIS A 501 -30.32 44.16 -21.00
N PRO A 502 -29.10 44.69 -20.70
CA PRO A 502 -28.04 44.33 -19.75
C PRO A 502 -27.66 45.52 -18.82
N VAL A 503 -26.73 45.38 -17.86
CA VAL A 503 -25.82 46.46 -17.43
C VAL A 503 -24.70 45.92 -16.53
N THR A 504 -23.47 46.12 -16.89
CA THR A 504 -22.23 46.28 -16.11
C THR A 504 -22.00 47.78 -15.88
N PRO A 505 -20.95 48.30 -15.20
CA PRO A 505 -19.91 47.78 -14.26
C PRO A 505 -19.66 48.72 -13.03
N GLY A 506 -18.70 48.39 -12.19
CA GLY A 506 -18.20 49.36 -11.20
C GLY A 506 -17.19 48.83 -10.20
N THR A 507 -15.91 49.01 -10.48
CA THR A 507 -14.80 49.12 -9.49
C THR A 507 -14.67 50.60 -9.05
N PRO A 508 -13.97 51.03 -7.96
CA PRO A 508 -12.62 50.62 -7.51
C PRO A 508 -12.34 50.70 -5.98
N ALA A 509 -11.10 50.34 -5.63
CA ALA A 509 -10.41 50.50 -4.35
C ALA A 509 -10.22 51.97 -3.93
N PRO A 510 -9.68 52.36 -2.71
CA PRO A 510 -8.25 52.21 -2.42
C PRO A 510 -7.82 52.08 -0.91
N HIS A 511 -6.55 51.66 -0.76
CA HIS A 511 -5.49 52.07 0.21
C HIS A 511 -5.81 52.53 1.63
N HIS A 512 -5.12 51.95 2.64
CA HIS A 512 -4.23 52.74 3.53
C HIS A 512 -3.13 51.89 4.17
N GLN A 513 -1.92 52.44 4.07
CA GLN A 513 -0.66 52.11 4.75
C GLN A 513 -0.67 52.59 6.21
N ASN A 514 0.13 51.93 7.08
CA ASN A 514 1.15 52.53 7.98
C ASN A 514 1.73 51.38 8.81
N GLN A 515 2.98 51.10 8.77
CA GLN A 515 4.25 51.69 9.20
C GLN A 515 4.48 51.65 10.73
N ASN A 516 5.67 51.14 11.03
CA ASN A 516 6.56 51.35 12.20
C ASN A 516 6.35 50.39 13.38
N GLY A 517 7.39 49.89 14.03
CA GLY A 517 8.82 50.09 13.99
C GLY A 517 9.53 49.18 15.03
N HIS A 518 10.75 48.93 14.76
CA HIS A 518 11.91 48.67 15.62
C HIS A 518 11.72 48.21 17.09
N GLU A 519 12.39 47.13 17.51
CA GLU A 519 13.66 47.27 18.25
C GLU A 519 14.35 45.92 18.51
N ASP A 520 15.62 45.93 18.28
CA ASP A 520 16.67 45.00 18.63
C ASP A 520 16.76 44.69 20.13
N GLN A 521 17.15 43.50 20.52
CA GLN A 521 18.26 43.31 21.45
C GLN A 521 18.84 41.90 21.48
N LYS A 522 20.08 41.87 21.07
CA LYS A 522 21.10 40.83 21.29
C LYS A 522 21.27 40.46 22.76
N ARG A 523 21.59 39.22 23.05
CA ARG A 523 22.75 38.80 23.86
C ARG A 523 22.90 37.29 23.96
N LYS A 524 23.95 36.76 23.40
CA LYS A 524 24.80 35.67 23.94
C LYS A 524 25.78 36.33 24.93
N PRO A 525 26.61 35.64 25.73
CA PRO A 525 27.10 34.26 25.61
C PRO A 525 27.45 33.51 26.94
N THR A 526 28.01 32.31 26.80
CA THR A 526 29.16 31.65 27.43
C THR A 526 29.05 30.84 28.71
N GLN A 527 29.66 29.68 28.56
CA GLN A 527 30.67 28.92 29.35
C GLN A 527 30.11 27.93 30.36
N SER A 528 30.42 26.71 30.18
CA SER A 528 31.59 25.84 30.31
C SER A 528 31.66 25.20 31.71
N VAL A 529 32.05 23.95 31.73
CA VAL A 529 33.06 23.30 32.58
C VAL A 529 32.64 22.01 33.25
N THR A 530 33.32 20.96 32.81
CA THR A 530 33.94 19.78 33.50
C THR A 530 33.06 18.70 34.15
N GLY A 531 33.37 17.45 33.75
CA GLY A 531 33.11 16.23 34.47
C GLY A 531 33.93 16.15 35.77
N PRO A 532 33.94 15.05 36.49
CA PRO A 532 34.51 13.78 36.06
C PRO A 532 33.82 12.48 36.58
N ARG A 533 34.17 11.38 35.94
CA ARG A 533 34.56 10.02 36.38
C ARG A 533 34.01 9.40 37.68
N ASP A 534 33.75 8.08 37.52
CA ASP A 534 33.91 6.92 38.40
C ASP A 534 32.67 6.48 39.22
N ALA A 535 32.08 5.41 38.77
CA ALA A 535 32.10 4.05 39.36
C ALA A 535 31.18 3.15 38.52
#